data_8d530cd28a9e097001d0bd2c4a683a48
#
_entry.id   8d530cd28a9e097001d0bd2c4a683a48
#
_cell.length_a   1.000
_cell.length_b   1.000
_cell.length_c   1.000
_cell.angle_alpha   90.00
_cell.angle_beta   90.00
_cell.angle_gamma   90.00
#
_symmetry.space_group_name_H-M   'P 1'
#
loop_
_entity.id
_entity.type
_entity.pdbx_description
1 polymer ?
#
loop_
_entity_poly.entity_id
_entity_poly.type
_entity_poly.pdbx_seq_one_letter_code
_entity_poly.pdbx_strand_id
1 'polypeptide(L)'
;YINYFVLVPDAFDRMANEIRSICADRHGMLWLGTFDGLYRFNPTDNSFVRYETRSRKLPNDTYNNLVNALYIPENTPDLLYVGSSSGLVVLDIRHPEQPLGTLRAEDGGLTDNDIKSILSYDDTHLLLATADGLTLYDTRSCQASAYYSSLSDPTSLPNNSLRTLFRDRQNIVWIGTDSGLAKLDLKRKKIDCVRLTNDRKGAERKVIVNDLLGPPDHSLWLTTNEGVLRYDSTRRDAGYTRYMADKGVSHSIAKRLIRDSHGTLWLGTNDGIDYYDAARDRFVRAEHSN
;
A
#
# COMPACT_ATOMS: atom_id res chain seq x y z
N TYR A 1 10.65 14.20 21.42
CA TYR A 1 11.94 13.99 20.76
C TYR A 1 11.70 13.16 19.52
N ILE A 2 12.15 13.65 18.35
CA ILE A 2 12.15 12.87 17.12
C ILE A 2 13.54 12.25 16.97
N ASN A 3 13.62 10.94 17.03
CA ASN A 3 14.86 10.22 16.74
C ASN A 3 14.91 9.85 15.26
N TYR A 4 16.00 10.20 14.60
CA TYR A 4 16.26 9.78 13.24
C TYR A 4 17.11 8.52 13.25
N PHE A 5 16.63 7.47 12.58
CA PHE A 5 17.37 6.25 12.38
C PHE A 5 17.80 6.16 10.92
N VAL A 6 19.08 5.88 10.69
CA VAL A 6 19.66 5.67 9.38
C VAL A 6 20.01 4.19 9.27
N LEU A 7 19.36 3.47 8.35
CA LEU A 7 19.58 2.03 8.15
C LEU A 7 20.98 1.75 7.61
N VAL A 8 21.47 2.65 6.74
CA VAL A 8 22.81 2.55 6.14
C VAL A 8 23.51 3.90 6.34
N PRO A 9 24.62 3.94 7.13
CA PRO A 9 25.31 5.18 7.48
C PRO A 9 26.02 5.85 6.33
N ASP A 10 26.44 5.10 5.28
CA ASP A 10 27.22 5.65 4.17
C ASP A 10 26.34 6.41 3.17
N ALA A 11 26.71 7.65 2.94
CA ALA A 11 25.95 8.66 2.20
C ALA A 11 25.67 8.33 0.71
N PHE A 12 26.26 7.28 0.15
CA PHE A 12 26.10 6.90 -1.24
C PHE A 12 24.77 6.19 -1.54
N ASP A 13 24.11 5.58 -0.56
CA ASP A 13 22.88 4.83 -0.78
C ASP A 13 21.68 5.43 -0.03
N ARG A 14 21.30 6.66 -0.43
CA ARG A 14 20.08 7.30 0.08
C ARG A 14 18.82 6.46 -0.17
N MET A 15 18.82 5.62 -1.20
CA MET A 15 17.70 4.75 -1.55
C MET A 15 17.50 3.62 -0.53
N ALA A 16 18.58 3.10 0.09
CA ALA A 16 18.47 2.08 1.13
C ALA A 16 17.67 2.55 2.35
N ASN A 17 17.67 3.85 2.61
CA ASN A 17 16.92 4.47 3.71
C ASN A 17 15.49 4.86 3.33
N GLU A 18 15.06 4.65 2.08
CA GLU A 18 13.66 4.89 1.68
C GLU A 18 12.77 3.73 2.11
N ILE A 19 12.05 3.92 3.22
CA ILE A 19 11.09 2.95 3.74
C ILE A 19 9.79 3.04 2.95
N ARG A 20 9.37 1.92 2.38
CA ARG A 20 8.15 1.77 1.56
C ARG A 20 6.99 1.17 2.32
N SER A 21 7.29 0.25 3.23
CA SER A 21 6.30 -0.43 4.04
C SER A 21 6.84 -0.76 5.44
N ILE A 22 5.94 -0.77 6.42
CA ILE A 22 6.26 -1.11 7.81
C ILE A 22 5.18 -2.07 8.31
N CYS A 23 5.61 -3.15 8.97
CA CYS A 23 4.71 -4.09 9.62
C CYS A 23 5.28 -4.48 10.98
N ALA A 24 4.46 -4.44 12.03
CA ALA A 24 4.85 -4.91 13.36
C ALA A 24 4.53 -6.40 13.51
N ASP A 25 5.45 -7.18 14.10
CA ASP A 25 5.17 -8.55 14.47
C ASP A 25 4.65 -8.64 15.93
N ARG A 26 4.18 -9.83 16.32
CA ARG A 26 3.64 -10.09 17.66
C ARG A 26 4.66 -9.96 18.80
N HIS A 27 5.96 -9.88 18.48
CA HIS A 27 7.04 -9.69 19.42
C HIS A 27 7.46 -8.22 19.56
N GLY A 28 6.77 -7.31 18.88
CA GLY A 28 7.05 -5.87 18.89
C GLY A 28 8.22 -5.46 18.00
N MET A 29 8.75 -6.38 17.18
CA MET A 29 9.74 -6.02 16.17
C MET A 29 9.05 -5.36 14.99
N LEU A 30 9.72 -4.41 14.34
CA LEU A 30 9.24 -3.78 13.11
C LEU A 30 9.97 -4.34 11.91
N TRP A 31 9.20 -4.81 10.94
CA TRP A 31 9.68 -5.20 9.63
C TRP A 31 9.55 -4.03 8.68
N LEU A 32 10.65 -3.67 8.01
CA LEU A 32 10.76 -2.50 7.14
C LEU A 32 11.08 -2.96 5.73
N GLY A 33 10.18 -2.68 4.80
CA GLY A 33 10.42 -2.85 3.37
C GLY A 33 11.05 -1.58 2.80
N THR A 34 12.18 -1.71 2.13
CA THR A 34 12.96 -0.59 1.59
C THR A 34 13.31 -0.81 0.12
N PHE A 35 13.96 0.17 -0.50
CA PHE A 35 14.55 0.02 -1.83
C PHE A 35 15.67 -1.02 -1.88
N ASP A 36 16.36 -1.26 -0.75
CA ASP A 36 17.51 -2.19 -0.66
C ASP A 36 17.17 -3.51 0.00
N GLY A 37 15.91 -3.81 0.24
CA GLY A 37 15.47 -5.09 0.78
C GLY A 37 14.64 -4.99 2.04
N LEU A 38 14.65 -6.09 2.79
CA LEU A 38 13.90 -6.27 4.03
C LEU A 38 14.82 -6.03 5.23
N TYR A 39 14.37 -5.21 6.17
CA TYR A 39 15.04 -5.00 7.45
C TYR A 39 14.10 -5.37 8.60
N ARG A 40 14.69 -5.88 9.69
CA ARG A 40 14.01 -6.05 10.98
C ARG A 40 14.63 -5.08 11.98
N PHE A 41 13.81 -4.22 12.55
CA PHE A 41 14.19 -3.25 13.56
C PHE A 41 13.72 -3.69 14.94
N ASN A 42 14.61 -3.64 15.92
CA ASN A 42 14.29 -3.86 17.33
C ASN A 42 14.15 -2.51 18.04
N PRO A 43 12.94 -2.09 18.44
CA PRO A 43 12.74 -0.82 19.13
C PRO A 43 13.37 -0.75 20.54
N THR A 44 13.72 -1.90 21.13
CA THR A 44 14.26 -1.95 22.51
C THR A 44 15.72 -1.49 22.57
N ASP A 45 16.53 -1.88 21.58
CA ASP A 45 17.96 -1.59 21.51
C ASP A 45 18.34 -0.77 20.28
N ASN A 46 17.37 -0.42 19.43
CA ASN A 46 17.55 0.30 18.17
C ASN A 46 18.44 -0.42 17.15
N SER A 47 18.52 -1.74 17.22
CA SER A 47 19.30 -2.54 16.27
C SER A 47 18.51 -2.85 15.00
N PHE A 48 19.25 -3.01 13.87
CA PHE A 48 18.73 -3.41 12.59
C PHE A 48 19.42 -4.67 12.08
N VAL A 49 18.63 -5.57 11.51
CA VAL A 49 19.14 -6.75 10.79
C VAL A 49 18.55 -6.71 9.37
N ARG A 50 19.41 -6.81 8.36
CA ARG A 50 19.02 -6.90 6.95
C ARG A 50 18.83 -8.35 6.54
N TYR A 51 17.79 -8.63 5.77
CA TYR A 51 17.52 -9.93 5.16
C TYR A 51 17.50 -9.81 3.64
N GLU A 52 18.17 -10.72 2.96
CA GLU A 52 18.12 -10.79 1.51
C GLU A 52 16.82 -11.48 1.08
N THR A 53 16.02 -10.78 0.27
CA THR A 53 14.80 -11.31 -0.32
C THR A 53 15.03 -11.89 -1.72
N ARG A 54 16.28 -11.93 -2.17
CA ARG A 54 16.70 -12.38 -3.50
C ARG A 54 16.85 -13.89 -3.61
N SER A 55 16.41 -14.43 -4.73
CA SER A 55 17.02 -15.63 -5.30
C SER A 55 18.35 -15.24 -5.99
N ARG A 56 19.45 -15.87 -5.60
CA ARG A 56 20.86 -15.59 -5.94
C ARG A 56 21.26 -15.56 -7.43
N LYS A 57 20.34 -15.53 -8.40
CA LYS A 57 20.63 -15.88 -9.80
C LYS A 57 20.58 -14.76 -10.85
N LEU A 58 20.37 -13.49 -10.50
CA LEU A 58 20.35 -12.41 -11.50
C LEU A 58 21.44 -11.37 -11.20
N PRO A 59 22.53 -11.31 -12.00
CA PRO A 59 23.71 -10.51 -11.66
C PRO A 59 23.60 -9.00 -11.90
N ASN A 60 22.61 -8.50 -12.61
CA ASN A 60 22.62 -7.12 -13.14
C ASN A 60 21.40 -6.27 -12.82
N ASP A 61 20.58 -6.62 -11.82
CA ASP A 61 19.32 -5.94 -11.59
C ASP A 61 19.36 -5.13 -10.29
N THR A 62 19.66 -3.85 -10.40
CA THR A 62 19.82 -2.90 -9.27
C THR A 62 18.50 -2.68 -8.51
N TYR A 63 17.35 -2.99 -9.12
CA TYR A 63 16.02 -2.77 -8.55
C TYR A 63 15.37 -4.02 -7.94
N ASN A 64 16.04 -5.17 -7.95
CA ASN A 64 15.46 -6.45 -7.54
C ASN A 64 15.28 -6.66 -6.03
N ASN A 65 15.69 -5.72 -5.20
CA ASN A 65 15.50 -5.77 -3.74
C ASN A 65 14.35 -4.90 -3.24
N LEU A 66 13.71 -4.13 -4.11
CA LEU A 66 12.66 -3.22 -3.71
C LEU A 66 11.48 -3.97 -3.06
N VAL A 67 11.30 -3.76 -1.76
CA VAL A 67 10.18 -4.31 -0.98
C VAL A 67 9.11 -3.25 -0.83
N ASN A 68 7.99 -3.42 -1.50
CA ASN A 68 6.88 -2.46 -1.50
C ASN A 68 5.81 -2.76 -0.44
N ALA A 69 5.59 -4.03 -0.11
CA ALA A 69 4.49 -4.45 0.74
C ALA A 69 4.92 -5.53 1.74
N LEU A 70 4.44 -5.40 2.96
CA LEU A 70 4.64 -6.36 4.04
C LEU A 70 3.28 -6.70 4.66
N TYR A 71 3.05 -7.99 4.93
CA TYR A 71 1.81 -8.43 5.54
C TYR A 71 2.02 -9.64 6.44
N ILE A 72 1.51 -9.58 7.66
CA ILE A 72 1.44 -10.69 8.62
C ILE A 72 -0.04 -10.98 8.88
N PRO A 73 -0.57 -12.16 8.48
CA PRO A 73 -1.95 -12.52 8.76
C PRO A 73 -2.19 -12.76 10.26
N GLU A 74 -3.36 -12.36 10.78
CA GLU A 74 -3.74 -12.57 12.18
C GLU A 74 -3.82 -14.05 12.55
N ASN A 75 -4.30 -14.89 11.62
CA ASN A 75 -4.45 -16.34 11.81
C ASN A 75 -3.12 -17.11 11.67
N THR A 76 -2.09 -16.53 11.09
CA THR A 76 -0.74 -17.10 10.97
C THR A 76 0.32 -16.06 11.34
N PRO A 77 0.38 -15.63 12.62
CA PRO A 77 1.18 -14.49 13.06
C PRO A 77 2.70 -14.71 13.00
N ASP A 78 3.14 -15.92 12.66
CA ASP A 78 4.55 -16.25 12.42
C ASP A 78 4.95 -16.17 10.95
N LEU A 79 4.00 -15.97 10.03
CA LEU A 79 4.28 -15.85 8.61
C LEU A 79 4.30 -14.38 8.18
N LEU A 80 5.40 -13.97 7.55
CA LEU A 80 5.54 -12.67 6.90
C LEU A 80 5.53 -12.86 5.37
N TYR A 81 4.56 -12.23 4.73
CA TYR A 81 4.48 -12.12 3.27
C TYR A 81 5.16 -10.83 2.82
N VAL A 82 6.17 -10.98 1.98
CA VAL A 82 7.02 -9.88 1.48
C VAL A 82 6.76 -9.70 0.00
N GLY A 83 6.06 -8.65 -0.37
CA GLY A 83 5.81 -8.24 -1.75
C GLY A 83 6.91 -7.30 -2.24
N SER A 84 7.59 -7.73 -3.30
CA SER A 84 8.72 -7.00 -3.88
C SER A 84 8.51 -6.70 -5.37
N SER A 85 9.47 -6.07 -6.02
CA SER A 85 9.54 -5.97 -7.48
C SER A 85 9.94 -7.28 -8.17
N SER A 86 10.25 -8.33 -7.39
CA SER A 86 10.70 -9.65 -7.89
C SER A 86 9.76 -10.80 -7.53
N GLY A 87 8.55 -10.49 -7.05
CA GLY A 87 7.55 -11.46 -6.64
C GLY A 87 7.25 -11.45 -5.14
N LEU A 88 6.56 -12.50 -4.71
CA LEU A 88 6.18 -12.74 -3.32
C LEU A 88 7.19 -13.69 -2.66
N VAL A 89 7.68 -13.31 -1.49
CA VAL A 89 8.48 -14.19 -0.62
C VAL A 89 7.71 -14.43 0.67
N VAL A 90 7.69 -15.67 1.13
CA VAL A 90 7.07 -16.06 2.41
C VAL A 90 8.16 -16.45 3.39
N LEU A 91 8.17 -15.81 4.55
CA LEU A 91 9.15 -16.03 5.62
C LEU A 91 8.47 -16.48 6.90
N ASP A 92 9.12 -17.38 7.65
CA ASP A 92 8.83 -17.57 9.08
C ASP A 92 9.62 -16.49 9.85
N ILE A 93 8.94 -15.64 10.63
CA ILE A 93 9.58 -14.55 11.38
C ILE A 93 10.56 -15.05 12.46
N ARG A 94 10.50 -16.34 12.81
CA ARG A 94 11.43 -16.99 13.75
C ARG A 94 12.72 -17.43 13.07
N HIS A 95 12.66 -17.71 11.75
CA HIS A 95 13.77 -18.18 10.93
C HIS A 95 13.81 -17.44 9.57
N PRO A 96 13.89 -16.09 9.59
CA PRO A 96 13.72 -15.28 8.39
C PRO A 96 14.86 -15.37 7.38
N GLU A 97 15.98 -15.99 7.76
CA GLU A 97 17.12 -16.27 6.88
C GLU A 97 16.84 -17.39 5.85
N GLN A 98 15.76 -18.17 6.07
CA GLN A 98 15.37 -19.28 5.19
C GLN A 98 13.94 -19.07 4.67
N PRO A 99 13.76 -18.52 3.45
CA PRO A 99 12.45 -18.38 2.86
C PRO A 99 11.71 -19.72 2.77
N LEU A 100 10.46 -19.76 3.20
CA LEU A 100 9.58 -20.92 3.09
C LEU A 100 9.13 -21.16 1.65
N GLY A 101 8.98 -20.08 0.88
CA GLY A 101 8.56 -20.16 -0.51
C GLY A 101 8.70 -18.81 -1.23
N THR A 102 8.72 -18.90 -2.55
CA THR A 102 8.69 -17.76 -3.46
C THR A 102 7.64 -18.02 -4.53
N LEU A 103 6.95 -16.96 -4.95
CA LEU A 103 5.97 -17.01 -6.03
C LEU A 103 6.28 -15.92 -7.03
N ARG A 104 6.29 -16.25 -8.33
CA ARG A 104 6.61 -15.35 -9.43
C ARG A 104 5.61 -15.46 -10.57
N ALA A 105 5.58 -14.43 -11.41
CA ALA A 105 4.73 -14.42 -12.60
C ALA A 105 5.15 -15.50 -13.61
N GLU A 106 6.45 -15.77 -13.75
CA GLU A 106 6.99 -16.80 -14.66
C GLU A 106 6.56 -18.21 -14.28
N ASP A 107 6.27 -18.44 -13.01
CA ASP A 107 5.78 -19.71 -12.49
C ASP A 107 4.25 -19.86 -12.65
N GLY A 108 3.59 -18.88 -13.28
CA GLY A 108 2.13 -18.82 -13.45
C GLY A 108 1.36 -18.47 -12.18
N GLY A 109 2.08 -18.01 -11.14
CA GLY A 109 1.51 -17.76 -9.82
C GLY A 109 1.09 -16.30 -9.56
N LEU A 110 1.54 -15.35 -10.36
CA LEU A 110 1.24 -13.93 -10.19
C LEU A 110 0.80 -13.31 -11.53
N THR A 111 0.04 -12.21 -11.44
CA THR A 111 -0.26 -11.36 -12.60
C THR A 111 0.96 -10.57 -13.06
N ASP A 112 1.79 -10.12 -12.10
CA ASP A 112 3.08 -9.45 -12.31
C ASP A 112 3.94 -9.58 -11.04
N ASN A 113 5.28 -9.52 -11.20
CA ASN A 113 6.21 -9.64 -10.08
C ASN A 113 6.25 -8.41 -9.17
N ASP A 114 5.90 -7.22 -9.68
CA ASP A 114 5.96 -5.98 -8.92
C ASP A 114 4.72 -5.81 -8.05
N ILE A 115 4.76 -6.41 -6.86
CA ILE A 115 3.68 -6.38 -5.87
C ILE A 115 3.71 -5.06 -5.12
N LYS A 116 2.61 -4.31 -5.15
CA LYS A 116 2.45 -2.99 -4.54
C LYS A 116 1.73 -3.03 -3.19
N SER A 117 0.80 -3.97 -3.01
CA SER A 117 0.00 -4.08 -1.78
C SER A 117 -0.47 -5.51 -1.57
N ILE A 118 -0.56 -5.93 -0.32
CA ILE A 118 -1.03 -7.24 0.11
C ILE A 118 -2.16 -7.04 1.11
N LEU A 119 -3.26 -7.77 0.93
CA LEU A 119 -4.41 -7.73 1.83
C LEU A 119 -5.02 -9.12 1.96
N SER A 120 -5.46 -9.52 3.16
CA SER A 120 -6.24 -10.74 3.34
C SER A 120 -7.57 -10.64 2.58
N TYR A 121 -7.93 -11.67 1.81
CA TYR A 121 -9.26 -11.83 1.24
C TYR A 121 -10.17 -12.58 2.23
N ASP A 122 -9.71 -13.71 2.71
CA ASP A 122 -10.29 -14.53 3.78
C ASP A 122 -9.18 -15.23 4.57
N ASP A 123 -9.50 -16.23 5.37
CA ASP A 123 -8.55 -16.97 6.23
C ASP A 123 -7.47 -17.72 5.44
N THR A 124 -7.66 -17.94 4.15
CA THR A 124 -6.79 -18.76 3.30
C THR A 124 -6.33 -18.06 2.03
N HIS A 125 -6.90 -16.92 1.70
CA HIS A 125 -6.56 -16.22 0.47
C HIS A 125 -6.04 -14.81 0.75
N LEU A 126 -5.06 -14.40 -0.04
CA LEU A 126 -4.54 -13.04 -0.09
C LEU A 126 -4.87 -12.39 -1.43
N LEU A 127 -5.20 -11.11 -1.41
CA LEU A 127 -5.23 -10.24 -2.57
C LEU A 127 -3.87 -9.56 -2.70
N LEU A 128 -3.26 -9.69 -3.88
CA LEU A 128 -1.99 -9.07 -4.22
C LEU A 128 -2.23 -8.06 -5.35
N ALA A 129 -2.11 -6.78 -5.05
CA ALA A 129 -2.13 -5.74 -6.06
C ALA A 129 -0.77 -5.66 -6.72
N THR A 130 -0.72 -5.80 -8.05
CA THR A 130 0.53 -5.78 -8.80
C THR A 130 0.57 -4.65 -9.83
N ALA A 131 1.70 -4.48 -10.50
CA ALA A 131 1.84 -3.50 -11.57
C ALA A 131 0.98 -3.84 -12.80
N ASP A 132 0.57 -5.12 -12.98
CA ASP A 132 -0.29 -5.57 -14.08
C ASP A 132 -1.35 -6.58 -13.61
N GLY A 133 -2.35 -6.11 -12.84
CA GLY A 133 -3.52 -6.90 -12.44
C GLY A 133 -3.59 -7.20 -10.93
N LEU A 134 -4.67 -7.90 -10.57
CA LEU A 134 -4.94 -8.35 -9.20
C LEU A 134 -4.81 -9.88 -9.15
N THR A 135 -3.98 -10.37 -8.23
CA THR A 135 -3.86 -11.81 -7.96
C THR A 135 -4.63 -12.16 -6.69
N LEU A 136 -5.48 -13.19 -6.75
CA LEU A 136 -6.03 -13.89 -5.59
C LEU A 136 -5.21 -15.14 -5.36
N TYR A 137 -4.45 -15.18 -4.27
CA TYR A 137 -3.51 -16.25 -3.92
C TYR A 137 -4.06 -17.09 -2.78
N ASP A 138 -4.20 -18.40 -2.99
CA ASP A 138 -4.55 -19.38 -1.95
C ASP A 138 -3.28 -19.84 -1.23
N THR A 139 -3.18 -19.51 0.04
CA THR A 139 -2.00 -19.79 0.88
C THR A 139 -1.84 -21.28 1.25
N ARG A 140 -2.89 -22.09 1.08
CA ARG A 140 -2.87 -23.53 1.36
C ARG A 140 -2.44 -24.34 0.15
N SER A 141 -3.12 -24.08 -0.99
CA SER A 141 -2.84 -24.81 -2.24
C SER A 141 -1.68 -24.22 -3.04
N CYS A 142 -1.23 -23.01 -2.68
CA CYS A 142 -0.26 -22.22 -3.43
C CYS A 142 -0.71 -21.92 -4.88
N GLN A 143 -2.02 -21.90 -5.11
CA GLN A 143 -2.61 -21.59 -6.41
C GLN A 143 -3.02 -20.12 -6.47
N ALA A 144 -3.01 -19.55 -7.67
CA ALA A 144 -3.39 -18.17 -7.89
C ALA A 144 -4.43 -18.03 -9.01
N SER A 145 -5.31 -17.04 -8.85
CA SER A 145 -6.26 -16.60 -9.88
C SER A 145 -6.01 -15.14 -10.22
N ALA A 146 -6.03 -14.83 -11.52
CA ALA A 146 -5.71 -13.51 -12.05
C ALA A 146 -6.97 -12.73 -12.47
N TYR A 147 -7.00 -11.43 -12.14
CA TYR A 147 -8.06 -10.51 -12.53
C TYR A 147 -7.45 -9.30 -13.25
N TYR A 148 -7.98 -8.98 -14.40
CA TYR A 148 -7.49 -7.89 -15.26
C TYR A 148 -8.62 -6.92 -15.64
N SER A 149 -8.22 -5.75 -16.11
CA SER A 149 -9.10 -4.80 -16.77
C SER A 149 -9.55 -5.34 -18.12
N SER A 150 -10.83 -5.17 -18.44
CA SER A 150 -11.40 -5.52 -19.74
C SER A 150 -12.31 -4.42 -20.24
N LEU A 151 -12.11 -3.95 -21.46
CA LEU A 151 -12.96 -2.94 -22.10
C LEU A 151 -14.38 -3.46 -22.36
N SER A 152 -14.54 -4.77 -22.50
CA SER A 152 -15.84 -5.40 -22.76
C SER A 152 -16.62 -5.76 -21.49
N ASP A 153 -15.97 -5.71 -20.31
CA ASP A 153 -16.59 -6.05 -19.03
C ASP A 153 -16.56 -4.84 -18.08
N PRO A 154 -17.67 -4.12 -17.91
CA PRO A 154 -17.75 -2.98 -17.00
C PRO A 154 -17.62 -3.35 -15.52
N THR A 155 -17.61 -4.66 -15.20
CA THR A 155 -17.40 -5.17 -13.84
C THR A 155 -15.96 -5.63 -13.59
N SER A 156 -15.06 -5.43 -14.56
CA SER A 156 -13.64 -5.68 -14.44
C SER A 156 -12.91 -4.52 -13.73
N LEU A 157 -11.61 -4.67 -13.52
CA LEU A 157 -10.76 -3.59 -12.99
C LEU A 157 -10.76 -2.37 -13.93
N PRO A 158 -10.72 -1.13 -13.41
CA PRO A 158 -10.64 0.08 -14.24
C PRO A 158 -9.28 0.24 -14.92
N ASN A 159 -8.25 -0.37 -14.36
CA ASN A 159 -6.87 -0.35 -14.86
C ASN A 159 -6.08 -1.49 -14.22
N ASN A 160 -5.11 -2.06 -14.95
CA ASN A 160 -4.26 -3.14 -14.44
C ASN A 160 -3.16 -2.66 -13.50
N SER A 161 -2.70 -1.42 -13.61
CA SER A 161 -1.68 -0.88 -12.71
C SER A 161 -2.31 -0.53 -11.36
N LEU A 162 -2.16 -1.44 -10.40
CA LEU A 162 -2.71 -1.31 -9.07
C LEU A 162 -1.66 -0.71 -8.12
N ARG A 163 -2.12 0.09 -7.15
CA ARG A 163 -1.27 0.81 -6.20
C ARG A 163 -1.46 0.35 -4.76
N THR A 164 -2.72 0.19 -4.36
CA THR A 164 -3.06 -0.03 -2.96
C THR A 164 -4.36 -0.80 -2.83
N LEU A 165 -4.46 -1.56 -1.74
CA LEU A 165 -5.65 -2.27 -1.30
C LEU A 165 -6.02 -1.80 0.09
N PHE A 166 -7.30 -1.63 0.34
CA PHE A 166 -7.83 -1.29 1.65
C PHE A 166 -9.17 -1.99 1.89
N ARG A 167 -9.35 -2.60 3.07
CA ARG A 167 -10.62 -3.19 3.50
C ARG A 167 -11.29 -2.27 4.50
N ASP A 168 -12.54 -1.89 4.20
CA ASP A 168 -13.34 -1.10 5.13
C ASP A 168 -14.08 -1.98 6.16
N ARG A 169 -14.73 -1.32 7.13
CA ARG A 169 -15.50 -2.00 8.18
C ARG A 169 -16.75 -2.73 7.68
N GLN A 170 -17.21 -2.44 6.48
CA GLN A 170 -18.33 -3.11 5.82
C GLN A 170 -17.88 -4.35 5.05
N ASN A 171 -16.57 -4.69 5.16
CA ASN A 171 -15.92 -5.78 4.44
C ASN A 171 -15.88 -5.57 2.91
N ILE A 172 -15.84 -4.32 2.49
CA ILE A 172 -15.60 -3.92 1.11
C ILE A 172 -14.10 -3.75 0.91
N VAL A 173 -13.55 -4.30 -0.15
CA VAL A 173 -12.17 -4.03 -0.56
C VAL A 173 -12.16 -2.90 -1.59
N TRP A 174 -11.42 -1.86 -1.29
CA TRP A 174 -11.14 -0.75 -2.17
C TRP A 174 -9.79 -0.96 -2.85
N ILE A 175 -9.72 -0.70 -4.15
CA ILE A 175 -8.54 -0.92 -4.98
C ILE A 175 -8.18 0.41 -5.64
N GLY A 176 -7.06 1.00 -5.22
CA GLY A 176 -6.49 2.19 -5.85
C GLY A 176 -5.67 1.82 -7.08
N THR A 177 -5.89 2.51 -8.18
CA THR A 177 -5.24 2.24 -9.46
C THR A 177 -4.63 3.50 -10.08
N ASP A 178 -3.89 3.37 -11.16
CA ASP A 178 -3.39 4.48 -11.96
C ASP A 178 -4.49 5.23 -12.74
N SER A 179 -5.73 4.72 -12.74
CA SER A 179 -6.88 5.32 -13.44
C SER A 179 -8.14 5.36 -12.56
N GLY A 180 -7.98 5.64 -11.26
CA GLY A 180 -9.10 5.80 -10.35
C GLY A 180 -9.24 4.70 -9.31
N LEU A 181 -10.44 4.51 -8.81
CA LEU A 181 -10.79 3.66 -7.69
C LEU A 181 -11.76 2.56 -8.11
N ALA A 182 -11.50 1.34 -7.66
CA ALA A 182 -12.44 0.24 -7.76
C ALA A 182 -12.91 -0.22 -6.38
N LYS A 183 -14.11 -0.78 -6.33
CA LYS A 183 -14.74 -1.35 -5.15
C LYS A 183 -15.06 -2.81 -5.42
N LEU A 184 -14.46 -3.71 -4.65
CA LEU A 184 -14.74 -5.14 -4.69
C LEU A 184 -15.63 -5.51 -3.49
N ASP A 185 -16.87 -5.87 -3.78
CA ASP A 185 -17.77 -6.43 -2.77
C ASP A 185 -17.48 -7.94 -2.61
N LEU A 186 -16.86 -8.30 -1.49
CA LEU A 186 -16.47 -9.68 -1.20
C LEU A 186 -17.67 -10.62 -1.09
N LYS A 187 -18.85 -10.12 -0.69
CA LYS A 187 -20.08 -10.92 -0.59
C LYS A 187 -20.67 -11.22 -1.98
N ARG A 188 -20.61 -10.24 -2.86
CA ARG A 188 -21.15 -10.33 -4.23
C ARG A 188 -20.13 -10.80 -5.26
N LYS A 189 -18.84 -10.80 -4.91
CA LYS A 189 -17.70 -11.10 -5.81
C LYS A 189 -17.72 -10.24 -7.08
N LYS A 190 -18.10 -8.96 -6.92
CA LYS A 190 -18.26 -8.01 -8.02
C LYS A 190 -17.37 -6.80 -7.81
N ILE A 191 -16.73 -6.34 -8.88
CA ILE A 191 -15.95 -5.10 -8.93
C ILE A 191 -16.83 -3.99 -9.51
N ASP A 192 -16.96 -2.88 -8.79
CA ASP A 192 -17.61 -1.67 -9.28
C ASP A 192 -16.57 -0.53 -9.37
N CYS A 193 -16.51 0.14 -10.51
CA CYS A 193 -15.62 1.29 -10.71
C CYS A 193 -16.22 2.56 -10.13
N VAL A 194 -15.42 3.31 -9.35
CA VAL A 194 -15.80 4.60 -8.80
C VAL A 194 -15.16 5.71 -9.63
N ARG A 195 -15.98 6.54 -10.28
CA ARG A 195 -15.50 7.68 -11.04
C ARG A 195 -15.07 8.81 -10.10
N LEU A 196 -13.81 9.21 -10.19
CA LEU A 196 -13.24 10.33 -9.41
C LEU A 196 -13.16 11.64 -10.22
N THR A 197 -13.97 11.79 -11.27
CA THR A 197 -13.95 12.97 -12.14
C THR A 197 -14.93 14.03 -11.63
N ASN A 198 -14.42 15.22 -11.30
CA ASN A 198 -15.23 16.39 -10.94
C ASN A 198 -15.25 17.45 -12.05
N ASP A 199 -14.80 17.14 -13.25
CA ASP A 199 -14.77 18.15 -14.30
C ASP A 199 -16.12 18.21 -14.99
N ARG A 200 -16.86 19.29 -14.71
CA ARG A 200 -18.10 19.67 -15.44
C ARG A 200 -17.87 19.86 -16.95
N LYS A 201 -16.62 19.75 -17.42
CA LYS A 201 -16.20 19.91 -18.80
C LYS A 201 -15.84 18.58 -19.50
N GLY A 202 -16.03 17.42 -18.88
CA GLY A 202 -15.91 16.12 -19.56
C GLY A 202 -14.48 15.67 -19.91
N ALA A 203 -13.45 16.35 -19.43
CA ALA A 203 -12.08 15.90 -19.61
C ALA A 203 -11.77 14.77 -18.60
N GLU A 204 -11.57 13.57 -19.09
CA GLU A 204 -11.11 12.44 -18.27
C GLU A 204 -9.67 12.68 -17.79
N ARG A 205 -9.51 13.20 -16.59
CA ARG A 205 -8.20 13.23 -15.92
C ARG A 205 -7.96 11.89 -15.25
N LYS A 206 -6.78 11.31 -15.50
CA LYS A 206 -6.32 10.11 -14.81
C LYS A 206 -5.94 10.48 -13.37
N VAL A 207 -6.77 10.11 -12.42
CA VAL A 207 -6.47 10.25 -11.00
C VAL A 207 -5.75 8.99 -10.54
N ILE A 208 -4.47 9.12 -10.19
CA ILE A 208 -3.67 8.04 -9.61
C ILE A 208 -3.96 8.00 -8.11
N VAL A 209 -4.45 6.87 -7.61
CA VAL A 209 -4.71 6.67 -6.19
C VAL A 209 -3.52 5.96 -5.56
N ASN A 210 -2.74 6.68 -4.74
CA ASN A 210 -1.51 6.18 -4.14
C ASN A 210 -1.75 5.39 -2.85
N ASP A 211 -2.72 5.84 -2.02
CA ASP A 211 -3.05 5.21 -0.74
C ASP A 211 -4.50 5.43 -0.35
N LEU A 212 -5.01 4.58 0.52
CA LEU A 212 -6.39 4.57 0.99
C LEU A 212 -6.44 4.42 2.51
N LEU A 213 -7.22 5.26 3.17
CA LEU A 213 -7.47 5.15 4.60
C LEU A 213 -8.95 5.32 4.89
N GLY A 214 -9.56 4.34 5.53
CA GLY A 214 -10.92 4.42 6.04
C GLY A 214 -10.94 4.96 7.46
N PRO A 215 -11.87 5.84 7.78
CA PRO A 215 -12.09 6.35 9.11
C PRO A 215 -13.18 5.60 9.87
N PRO A 216 -13.42 5.99 11.12
CA PRO A 216 -14.59 5.55 11.87
C PRO A 216 -15.94 6.01 11.27
N ASP A 217 -15.99 7.03 10.43
CA ASP A 217 -17.17 7.80 10.02
C ASP A 217 -17.66 7.56 8.57
N HIS A 218 -17.47 6.38 7.98
CA HIS A 218 -17.89 6.01 6.62
C HIS A 218 -17.30 6.86 5.47
N SER A 219 -16.38 7.80 5.73
CA SER A 219 -15.65 8.47 4.69
C SER A 219 -14.38 7.69 4.33
N LEU A 220 -13.99 7.70 3.07
CA LEU A 220 -12.75 7.11 2.59
C LEU A 220 -11.82 8.25 2.18
N TRP A 221 -10.63 8.29 2.73
CA TRP A 221 -9.60 9.23 2.37
C TRP A 221 -8.65 8.61 1.35
N LEU A 222 -8.39 9.33 0.27
CA LEU A 222 -7.51 8.88 -0.81
C LEU A 222 -6.36 9.88 -0.96
N THR A 223 -5.13 9.40 -1.00
CA THR A 223 -4.02 10.20 -1.49
C THR A 223 -3.88 10.01 -2.99
N THR A 224 -3.64 11.09 -3.70
CA THR A 224 -3.56 11.07 -5.15
C THR A 224 -2.37 11.89 -5.67
N ASN A 225 -2.14 11.81 -6.99
CA ASN A 225 -1.23 12.70 -7.69
C ASN A 225 -1.71 14.17 -7.78
N GLU A 226 -2.94 14.45 -7.32
CA GLU A 226 -3.56 15.77 -7.33
C GLU A 226 -4.05 16.21 -5.94
N GLY A 227 -3.40 15.77 -4.87
CA GLY A 227 -3.76 16.07 -3.48
C GLY A 227 -4.52 14.94 -2.79
N VAL A 228 -5.38 15.30 -1.85
CA VAL A 228 -6.16 14.36 -1.03
C VAL A 228 -7.64 14.49 -1.38
N LEU A 229 -8.31 13.35 -1.50
CA LEU A 229 -9.76 13.29 -1.70
C LEU A 229 -10.40 12.64 -0.47
N ARG A 230 -11.53 13.20 -0.02
CA ARG A 230 -12.40 12.57 0.97
C ARG A 230 -13.69 12.16 0.28
N TYR A 231 -13.92 10.86 0.19
CA TYR A 231 -15.08 10.24 -0.46
C TYR A 231 -16.05 9.71 0.60
N ASP A 232 -17.34 10.03 0.48
CA ASP A 232 -18.39 9.50 1.35
C ASP A 232 -18.98 8.22 0.73
N SER A 233 -18.62 7.05 1.28
CA SER A 233 -19.03 5.75 0.76
C SER A 233 -20.52 5.44 0.95
N THR A 234 -21.25 6.25 1.71
CA THR A 234 -22.69 6.04 1.99
C THR A 234 -23.61 6.63 0.93
N ARG A 235 -23.12 7.59 0.14
CA ARG A 235 -23.91 8.28 -0.89
C ARG A 235 -23.74 7.59 -2.25
N ARG A 236 -24.85 7.27 -2.93
CA ARG A 236 -24.84 6.65 -4.27
C ARG A 236 -24.26 7.56 -5.36
N ASP A 237 -24.46 8.86 -5.24
CA ASP A 237 -23.90 9.91 -6.13
C ASP A 237 -22.80 10.68 -5.39
N ALA A 238 -21.96 9.97 -4.67
CA ALA A 238 -21.02 10.55 -3.75
C ALA A 238 -20.05 11.49 -4.47
N GLY A 239 -20.30 12.77 -4.28
CA GLY A 239 -19.27 13.77 -4.46
C GLY A 239 -18.10 13.49 -3.51
N TYR A 240 -16.92 13.88 -3.92
CA TYR A 240 -15.78 13.89 -3.02
C TYR A 240 -15.36 15.32 -2.73
N THR A 241 -14.83 15.54 -1.53
CA THR A 241 -14.18 16.79 -1.18
C THR A 241 -12.71 16.70 -1.55
N ARG A 242 -12.19 17.70 -2.22
CA ARG A 242 -10.78 17.78 -2.60
C ARG A 242 -10.04 18.71 -1.64
N TYR A 243 -8.84 18.27 -1.22
CA TYR A 243 -7.90 19.03 -0.42
C TYR A 243 -6.59 19.17 -1.21
N MET A 244 -6.26 20.41 -1.52
CA MET A 244 -5.04 20.81 -2.24
C MET A 244 -4.35 21.95 -1.47
N ALA A 245 -3.50 22.74 -2.16
CA ALA A 245 -2.80 23.86 -1.53
C ALA A 245 -3.73 24.91 -0.91
N ASP A 246 -4.91 25.15 -1.49
CA ASP A 246 -5.94 26.05 -0.96
C ASP A 246 -6.52 25.57 0.38
N LYS A 247 -6.51 24.26 0.61
CA LYS A 247 -6.89 23.62 1.87
C LYS A 247 -5.68 23.10 2.67
N GLY A 248 -4.49 23.65 2.45
CA GLY A 248 -3.30 23.48 3.28
C GLY A 248 -2.48 22.23 3.02
N VAL A 249 -2.75 21.46 1.97
CA VAL A 249 -1.88 20.34 1.56
C VAL A 249 -0.58 20.91 1.02
N SER A 250 0.56 20.53 1.61
CA SER A 250 1.87 21.13 1.35
C SER A 250 2.43 20.82 -0.05
N HIS A 251 2.00 19.69 -0.65
CA HIS A 251 2.42 19.29 -1.99
C HIS A 251 1.29 18.55 -2.73
N SER A 252 1.18 18.75 -4.05
CA SER A 252 0.14 18.14 -4.88
C SER A 252 0.22 16.60 -4.90
N ILE A 253 1.42 16.02 -4.78
CA ILE A 253 1.59 14.57 -4.71
C ILE A 253 1.51 14.12 -3.26
N ALA A 254 0.34 13.64 -2.87
CA ALA A 254 0.08 12.99 -1.60
C ALA A 254 0.46 11.50 -1.67
N LYS A 255 1.20 10.99 -0.70
CA LYS A 255 1.78 9.64 -0.71
C LYS A 255 1.05 8.67 0.19
N ARG A 256 0.98 8.98 1.48
CA ARG A 256 0.45 8.09 2.52
C ARG A 256 -0.39 8.86 3.51
N LEU A 257 -1.43 8.19 4.01
CA LEU A 257 -2.24 8.65 5.12
C LEU A 257 -2.16 7.65 6.25
N ILE A 258 -1.99 8.16 7.46
CA ILE A 258 -2.07 7.35 8.67
C ILE A 258 -2.94 8.06 9.71
N ARG A 259 -3.53 7.30 10.62
CA ARG A 259 -4.21 7.82 11.79
C ARG A 259 -3.46 7.37 13.02
N ASP A 260 -3.10 8.31 13.89
CA ASP A 260 -2.44 7.98 15.15
C ASP A 260 -3.44 7.47 16.21
N SER A 261 -2.92 7.07 17.36
CA SER A 261 -3.72 6.58 18.51
C SER A 261 -4.68 7.62 19.09
N HIS A 262 -4.45 8.91 18.85
CA HIS A 262 -5.31 10.02 19.27
C HIS A 262 -6.39 10.36 18.24
N GLY A 263 -6.36 9.67 17.08
CA GLY A 263 -7.31 9.89 15.99
C GLY A 263 -6.89 10.97 15.00
N THR A 264 -5.73 11.60 15.16
CA THR A 264 -5.20 12.61 14.23
C THR A 264 -4.84 11.95 12.89
N LEU A 265 -5.29 12.56 11.80
CA LEU A 265 -4.96 12.12 10.45
C LEU A 265 -3.67 12.83 10.00
N TRP A 266 -2.65 12.06 9.68
CA TRP A 266 -1.36 12.52 9.20
C TRP A 266 -1.21 12.20 7.71
N LEU A 267 -0.66 13.13 6.95
CA LEU A 267 -0.41 13.04 5.53
C LEU A 267 1.09 13.15 5.23
N GLY A 268 1.65 12.14 4.61
CA GLY A 268 2.97 12.21 4.00
C GLY A 268 2.89 12.72 2.55
N THR A 269 3.68 13.72 2.22
CA THR A 269 3.80 14.29 0.87
C THR A 269 5.26 14.25 0.41
N ASN A 270 5.52 14.64 -0.85
CA ASN A 270 6.89 14.81 -1.33
C ASN A 270 7.66 15.94 -0.62
N ASP A 271 6.95 16.84 0.05
CA ASP A 271 7.52 18.03 0.69
C ASP A 271 7.48 17.96 2.24
N GLY A 272 7.08 16.81 2.80
CA GLY A 272 7.08 16.54 4.24
C GLY A 272 5.75 16.06 4.77
N ILE A 273 5.42 16.40 6.01
CA ILE A 273 4.28 15.86 6.74
C ILE A 273 3.29 16.98 7.07
N ASP A 274 2.02 16.73 6.78
CA ASP A 274 0.89 17.56 7.19
C ASP A 274 -0.02 16.78 8.15
N TYR A 275 -0.81 17.46 8.97
CA TYR A 275 -1.90 16.87 9.74
C TYR A 275 -3.24 17.54 9.43
N TYR A 276 -4.33 16.81 9.57
CA TYR A 276 -5.67 17.33 9.31
C TYR A 276 -6.26 17.99 10.56
N ASP A 277 -6.55 19.28 10.45
CA ASP A 277 -7.32 20.05 11.44
C ASP A 277 -8.80 19.94 11.12
N ALA A 278 -9.51 19.11 11.88
CA ALA A 278 -10.93 18.86 11.69
C ALA A 278 -11.81 20.10 12.00
N ALA A 279 -11.36 20.98 12.90
CA ALA A 279 -12.13 22.19 13.25
C ALA A 279 -12.13 23.23 12.13
N ARG A 280 -11.04 23.25 11.33
CA ARG A 280 -10.88 24.17 10.20
C ARG A 280 -11.12 23.52 8.83
N ASP A 281 -11.40 22.23 8.79
CA ASP A 281 -11.55 21.40 7.57
C ASP A 281 -10.41 21.59 6.57
N ARG A 282 -9.13 21.52 7.07
CA ARG A 282 -7.94 21.71 6.25
C ARG A 282 -6.73 20.95 6.79
N PHE A 283 -5.73 20.74 5.95
CA PHE A 283 -4.41 20.28 6.36
C PHE A 283 -3.55 21.44 6.88
N VAL A 284 -2.65 21.14 7.79
CA VAL A 284 -1.69 22.07 8.39
C VAL A 284 -0.32 21.40 8.35
N ARG A 285 0.70 22.14 7.96
CA ARG A 285 2.09 21.67 7.96
C ARG A 285 2.51 21.33 9.40
N ALA A 286 3.07 20.14 9.57
CA ALA A 286 3.73 19.80 10.83
C ALA A 286 5.05 20.56 10.92
N GLU A 287 5.13 21.53 11.82
CA GLU A 287 6.36 22.28 12.08
C GLU A 287 7.33 21.39 12.88
N HIS A 288 8.60 21.37 12.44
CA HIS A 288 9.65 20.81 13.27
C HIS A 288 9.89 21.79 14.45
N SER A 289 9.53 21.38 15.66
CA SER A 289 10.12 22.05 16.83
C SER A 289 11.61 21.69 16.87
N ASN A 290 12.47 22.67 16.62
CA ASN A 290 13.92 22.57 16.79
C ASN A 290 14.28 22.26 18.25
#